data_bbccc57b64fd8ecef7f82957eb71c6cb
#
_entry.id   bbccc57b64fd8ecef7f82957eb71c6cb
#
_cell.length_a   1.000
_cell.length_b   1.000
_cell.length_c   1.000
_cell.angle_alpha   90.00
_cell.angle_beta   90.00
_cell.angle_gamma   90.00
#
_symmetry.space_group_name_H-M   'P 1'
#
loop_
_entity.id
_entity.type
_entity.pdbx_description
1 polymer ?
#
loop_
_entity_poly.entity_id
_entity_poly.type
_entity_poly.pdbx_seq_one_letter_code
_entity_poly.pdbx_strand_id
1 'polypeptide(L)'
;MQSLRPLLVYAAAGWSGFFVMGVELLGGRLLAPFFGNSIFVWGGVIAVFMACLSVGYLLGGRFSLHQPTLSKLGLLLLGEAVLALPIIAVGDTVLEALSDVVSDPRYGSLLGSLLLFGAPTVLSGMISPYAVRLLIAALDSSGLSAGRLYFVSTLGSATGTILTSFYLVLYLEINTILLCFMGVSALVGSTLLIADRVGRGRKVHP
;
A
#
# COMPACT_ATOMS: atom_id res chain seq x y z
N MET A 1 22.92 10.38 11.28
CA MET A 1 21.83 9.38 11.24
C MET A 1 20.46 9.90 11.71
N GLN A 2 20.40 10.90 12.60
CA GLN A 2 19.11 11.52 12.96
C GLN A 2 18.43 12.22 11.77
N SER A 3 19.19 12.83 10.86
CA SER A 3 18.68 13.47 9.64
C SER A 3 18.14 12.50 8.58
N LEU A 4 18.55 11.23 8.60
CA LEU A 4 18.07 10.21 7.63
C LEU A 4 16.73 9.62 8.01
N ARG A 5 16.32 9.66 9.29
CA ARG A 5 15.03 9.10 9.73
C ARG A 5 13.81 9.72 9.05
N PRO A 6 13.68 11.06 8.98
CA PRO A 6 12.55 11.66 8.28
C PRO A 6 12.52 11.31 6.80
N LEU A 7 13.68 11.27 6.13
CA LEU A 7 13.78 10.90 4.72
C LEU A 7 13.25 9.49 4.46
N LEU A 8 13.62 8.52 5.30
CA LEU A 8 13.13 7.14 5.19
C LEU A 8 11.62 7.03 5.41
N VAL A 9 11.07 7.84 6.33
CA VAL A 9 9.62 7.88 6.57
C VAL A 9 8.88 8.48 5.37
N TYR A 10 9.41 9.58 4.78
CA TYR A 10 8.83 10.16 3.56
C TYR A 10 8.92 9.20 2.37
N ALA A 11 10.05 8.51 2.19
CA ALA A 11 10.21 7.51 1.14
C ALA A 11 9.21 6.36 1.28
N ALA A 12 8.98 5.86 2.51
CA ALA A 12 7.98 4.84 2.80
C ALA A 12 6.55 5.30 2.48
N ALA A 13 6.20 6.54 2.86
CA ALA A 13 4.88 7.09 2.59
C ALA A 13 4.64 7.35 1.09
N GLY A 14 5.64 7.87 0.38
CA GLY A 14 5.57 8.08 -1.06
C GLY A 14 5.45 6.76 -1.82
N TRP A 15 6.24 5.75 -1.42
CA TRP A 15 6.14 4.41 -1.99
C TRP A 15 4.79 3.76 -1.72
N SER A 16 4.27 3.83 -0.49
CA SER A 16 2.95 3.28 -0.17
C SER A 16 1.83 3.91 -0.99
N GLY A 17 1.86 5.23 -1.20
CA GLY A 17 0.93 5.91 -2.11
C GLY A 17 1.03 5.38 -3.55
N PHE A 18 2.25 5.23 -4.06
CA PHE A 18 2.53 4.65 -5.38
C PHE A 18 1.97 3.22 -5.50
N PHE A 19 2.27 2.37 -4.51
CA PHE A 19 1.85 0.98 -4.45
C PHE A 19 0.34 0.84 -4.50
N VAL A 20 -0.39 1.56 -3.62
CA VAL A 20 -1.86 1.47 -3.54
C VAL A 20 -2.51 1.82 -4.87
N MET A 21 -2.15 2.96 -5.47
CA MET A 21 -2.77 3.40 -6.71
C MET A 21 -2.38 2.51 -7.90
N GLY A 22 -1.15 2.02 -7.91
CA GLY A 22 -0.71 1.05 -8.92
C GLY A 22 -1.49 -0.26 -8.83
N VAL A 23 -1.64 -0.82 -7.61
CA VAL A 23 -2.40 -2.06 -7.39
C VAL A 23 -3.89 -1.87 -7.69
N GLU A 24 -4.48 -0.72 -7.35
CA GLU A 24 -5.87 -0.39 -7.67
C GLU A 24 -6.13 -0.44 -9.19
N LEU A 25 -5.26 0.19 -9.98
CA LEU A 25 -5.37 0.18 -11.45
C LEU A 25 -5.19 -1.23 -12.04
N LEU A 26 -4.23 -1.98 -11.52
CA LEU A 26 -4.03 -3.38 -11.92
C LEU A 26 -5.22 -4.25 -11.51
N GLY A 27 -5.84 -3.97 -10.36
CA GLY A 27 -7.04 -4.64 -9.88
C GLY A 27 -8.21 -4.53 -10.87
N GLY A 28 -8.47 -3.32 -11.38
CA GLY A 28 -9.49 -3.12 -12.42
C GLY A 28 -9.21 -3.95 -13.68
N ARG A 29 -7.95 -4.07 -14.09
CA ARG A 29 -7.55 -4.90 -15.24
C ARG A 29 -7.62 -6.40 -14.97
N LEU A 30 -7.31 -6.84 -13.75
CA LEU A 30 -7.42 -8.25 -13.34
C LEU A 30 -8.88 -8.71 -13.29
N LEU A 31 -9.80 -7.85 -12.89
CA LEU A 31 -11.23 -8.17 -12.83
C LEU A 31 -11.91 -8.13 -14.19
N ALA A 32 -11.37 -7.38 -15.14
CA ALA A 32 -12.00 -7.14 -16.45
C ALA A 32 -12.35 -8.42 -17.26
N PRO A 33 -11.50 -9.49 -17.31
CA PRO A 33 -11.85 -10.72 -18.00
C PRO A 33 -13.06 -11.45 -17.44
N PHE A 34 -13.33 -11.32 -16.14
CA PHE A 34 -14.37 -12.04 -15.41
C PHE A 34 -15.67 -11.24 -15.28
N PHE A 35 -15.58 -9.94 -15.06
CA PHE A 35 -16.74 -9.07 -14.76
C PHE A 35 -16.93 -7.93 -15.77
N GLY A 36 -16.08 -7.86 -16.79
CA GLY A 36 -16.10 -6.79 -17.80
C GLY A 36 -15.41 -5.51 -17.35
N ASN A 37 -15.41 -4.51 -18.23
CA ASN A 37 -14.75 -3.22 -18.04
C ASN A 37 -15.78 -2.06 -17.98
N SER A 38 -16.82 -2.23 -17.18
CA SER A 38 -17.87 -1.23 -17.03
C SER A 38 -17.59 -0.26 -15.88
N ILE A 39 -18.35 0.84 -15.86
CA ILE A 39 -18.29 1.82 -14.75
C ILE A 39 -18.65 1.16 -13.41
N PHE A 40 -19.49 0.12 -13.40
CA PHE A 40 -19.85 -0.60 -12.19
C PHE A 40 -18.66 -1.38 -11.60
N VAL A 41 -17.86 -2.01 -12.45
CA VAL A 41 -16.65 -2.76 -12.03
C VAL A 41 -15.61 -1.80 -11.46
N TRP A 42 -15.33 -0.70 -12.17
CA TRP A 42 -14.41 0.33 -11.68
C TRP A 42 -14.90 0.99 -10.39
N GLY A 43 -16.20 1.29 -10.30
CA GLY A 43 -16.80 1.81 -9.08
C GLY A 43 -16.68 0.85 -7.91
N GLY A 44 -16.84 -0.46 -8.15
CA GLY A 44 -16.65 -1.52 -7.15
C GLY A 44 -15.22 -1.57 -6.64
N VAL A 45 -14.22 -1.59 -7.54
CA VAL A 45 -12.78 -1.56 -7.18
C VAL A 45 -12.46 -0.34 -6.34
N ILE A 46 -12.79 0.86 -6.82
CA ILE A 46 -12.52 2.12 -6.13
C ILE A 46 -13.17 2.14 -4.74
N ALA A 47 -14.44 1.74 -4.65
CA ALA A 47 -15.18 1.72 -3.38
C ALA A 47 -14.52 0.79 -2.35
N VAL A 48 -14.06 -0.40 -2.75
CA VAL A 48 -13.36 -1.34 -1.88
C VAL A 48 -12.03 -0.77 -1.43
N PHE A 49 -11.23 -0.22 -2.34
CA PHE A 49 -9.94 0.40 -1.98
C PHE A 49 -10.14 1.55 -1.00
N MET A 50 -11.09 2.46 -1.25
CA MET A 50 -11.38 3.57 -0.34
C MET A 50 -11.86 3.10 1.04
N ALA A 51 -12.73 2.08 1.09
CA ALA A 51 -13.21 1.52 2.35
C ALA A 51 -12.06 0.85 3.13
N CYS A 52 -11.25 0.02 2.46
CA CYS A 52 -10.11 -0.66 3.08
C CYS A 52 -9.04 0.34 3.56
N LEU A 53 -8.72 1.38 2.78
CA LEU A 53 -7.84 2.47 3.20
C LEU A 53 -8.39 3.19 4.44
N SER A 54 -9.70 3.46 4.49
CA SER A 54 -10.33 4.12 5.64
C SER A 54 -10.19 3.29 6.91
N VAL A 55 -10.42 1.97 6.83
CA VAL A 55 -10.17 1.03 7.93
C VAL A 55 -8.68 1.05 8.31
N GLY A 56 -7.79 1.01 7.32
CA GLY A 56 -6.34 1.10 7.51
C GLY A 56 -5.93 2.37 8.26
N TYR A 57 -6.48 3.53 7.91
CA TYR A 57 -6.19 4.79 8.60
C TYR A 57 -6.57 4.74 10.09
N LEU A 58 -7.72 4.16 10.43
CA LEU A 58 -8.14 3.99 11.83
C LEU A 58 -7.21 3.04 12.58
N LEU A 59 -6.89 1.90 11.99
CA LEU A 59 -6.02 0.89 12.60
C LEU A 59 -4.59 1.42 12.74
N GLY A 60 -4.06 2.08 11.73
CA GLY A 60 -2.73 2.68 11.74
C GLY A 60 -2.58 3.79 12.79
N GLY A 61 -3.62 4.62 12.92
CA GLY A 61 -3.70 5.62 13.97
C GLY A 61 -3.61 4.99 15.36
N ARG A 62 -4.43 3.95 15.62
CA ARG A 62 -4.40 3.21 16.90
C ARG A 62 -3.07 2.51 17.13
N PHE A 63 -2.53 1.83 16.12
CA PHE A 63 -1.26 1.13 16.20
C PHE A 63 -0.08 2.06 16.50
N SER A 64 -0.14 3.31 16.03
CA SER A 64 0.88 4.34 16.26
C SER A 64 0.97 4.83 17.72
N LEU A 65 -0.06 4.59 18.54
CA LEU A 65 -0.07 4.99 19.96
C LEU A 65 0.91 4.19 20.82
N HIS A 66 1.28 2.97 20.40
CA HIS A 66 2.13 2.06 21.15
C HIS A 66 3.57 2.12 20.63
N GLN A 67 4.39 3.05 21.18
CA GLN A 67 5.82 3.19 20.87
C GLN A 67 6.14 3.11 19.37
N PRO A 68 5.93 4.18 18.60
CA PRO A 68 6.18 4.19 17.16
C PRO A 68 7.67 4.02 16.86
N THR A 69 8.01 3.07 15.98
CA THR A 69 9.38 2.74 15.57
C THR A 69 9.46 2.57 14.05
N LEU A 70 10.65 2.80 13.47
CA LEU A 70 10.89 2.53 12.06
C LEU A 70 10.71 1.04 11.72
N SER A 71 11.05 0.15 12.66
CA SER A 71 10.84 -1.29 12.48
C SER A 71 9.38 -1.65 12.26
N LYS A 72 8.45 -1.08 13.02
CA LYS A 72 7.03 -1.34 12.84
C LYS A 72 6.51 -0.80 11.49
N LEU A 73 7.00 0.37 11.05
CA LEU A 73 6.69 0.90 9.73
C LEU A 73 7.20 -0.03 8.63
N GLY A 74 8.43 -0.55 8.79
CA GLY A 74 9.01 -1.55 7.89
C GLY A 74 8.21 -2.86 7.85
N LEU A 75 7.68 -3.32 8.99
CA LEU A 75 6.81 -4.49 9.05
C LEU A 75 5.47 -4.30 8.34
N LEU A 76 4.91 -3.08 8.33
CA LEU A 76 3.70 -2.79 7.56
C LEU A 76 3.95 -2.92 6.05
N LEU A 77 5.08 -2.40 5.54
CA LEU A 77 5.48 -2.54 4.14
C LEU A 77 5.79 -3.99 3.74
N LEU A 78 6.44 -4.76 4.61
CA LEU A 78 6.65 -6.18 4.38
C LEU A 78 5.33 -6.95 4.40
N GLY A 79 4.44 -6.61 5.33
CA GLY A 79 3.12 -7.22 5.44
C GLY A 79 2.26 -6.96 4.20
N GLU A 80 2.25 -5.72 3.66
CA GLU A 80 1.50 -5.43 2.42
C GLU A 80 2.03 -6.25 1.24
N ALA A 81 3.36 -6.40 1.12
CA ALA A 81 3.98 -7.21 0.08
C ALA A 81 3.58 -8.70 0.20
N VAL A 82 3.62 -9.25 1.41
CA VAL A 82 3.24 -10.65 1.67
C VAL A 82 1.74 -10.88 1.43
N LEU A 83 0.88 -9.97 1.90
CA LEU A 83 -0.56 -10.08 1.71
C LEU A 83 -1.02 -9.82 0.26
N ALA A 84 -0.16 -9.23 -0.57
CA ALA A 84 -0.40 -9.10 -2.00
C ALA A 84 -0.03 -10.36 -2.81
N LEU A 85 0.77 -11.30 -2.26
CA LEU A 85 1.13 -12.55 -2.94
C LEU A 85 -0.07 -13.38 -3.43
N PRO A 86 -1.17 -13.52 -2.68
CA PRO A 86 -2.35 -14.25 -3.16
C PRO A 86 -2.94 -13.69 -4.45
N ILE A 87 -2.76 -12.40 -4.75
CA ILE A 87 -3.24 -11.81 -6.01
C ILE A 87 -2.65 -12.54 -7.20
N ILE A 88 -1.35 -12.86 -7.15
CA ILE A 88 -0.64 -13.56 -8.23
C ILE A 88 -0.88 -15.07 -8.14
N ALA A 89 -0.86 -15.64 -6.92
CA ALA A 89 -0.87 -17.08 -6.74
C ALA A 89 -2.22 -17.73 -7.03
N VAL A 90 -3.32 -17.07 -6.67
CA VAL A 90 -4.67 -17.62 -6.74
C VAL A 90 -5.71 -16.65 -7.33
N GLY A 91 -5.29 -15.47 -7.77
CA GLY A 91 -6.21 -14.41 -8.22
C GLY A 91 -7.15 -14.88 -9.31
N ASP A 92 -6.63 -15.45 -10.40
CA ASP A 92 -7.44 -15.94 -11.52
C ASP A 92 -8.41 -17.04 -11.07
N THR A 93 -7.97 -18.01 -10.28
CA THR A 93 -8.80 -19.10 -9.77
C THR A 93 -9.94 -18.57 -8.88
N VAL A 94 -9.65 -17.59 -8.02
CA VAL A 94 -10.66 -16.97 -7.16
C VAL A 94 -11.67 -16.18 -7.97
N LEU A 95 -11.22 -15.41 -8.96
CA LEU A 95 -12.10 -14.60 -9.79
C LEU A 95 -12.96 -15.46 -10.72
N GLU A 96 -12.42 -16.55 -11.28
CA GLU A 96 -13.14 -17.52 -12.08
C GLU A 96 -14.26 -18.19 -11.25
N ALA A 97 -13.90 -18.77 -10.10
CA ALA A 97 -14.88 -19.39 -9.20
C ALA A 97 -15.96 -18.41 -8.73
N LEU A 98 -15.58 -17.15 -8.52
CA LEU A 98 -16.54 -16.12 -8.12
C LEU A 98 -17.48 -15.72 -9.27
N SER A 99 -16.99 -15.66 -10.51
CA SER A 99 -17.81 -15.34 -11.68
C SER A 99 -18.84 -16.42 -11.98
N ASP A 100 -18.55 -17.68 -11.65
CA ASP A 100 -19.49 -18.80 -11.80
C ASP A 100 -20.65 -18.73 -10.79
N VAL A 101 -20.40 -18.19 -9.60
CA VAL A 101 -21.39 -18.10 -8.52
C VAL A 101 -22.15 -16.78 -8.53
N VAL A 102 -21.48 -15.68 -8.87
CA VAL A 102 -22.02 -14.32 -8.83
C VAL A 102 -22.13 -13.76 -10.24
N SER A 103 -23.27 -13.95 -10.88
CA SER A 103 -23.53 -13.54 -12.25
C SER A 103 -23.63 -12.02 -12.45
N ASP A 104 -23.92 -11.24 -11.40
CA ASP A 104 -23.99 -9.78 -11.48
C ASP A 104 -22.58 -9.15 -11.34
N PRO A 105 -22.06 -8.49 -12.39
CA PRO A 105 -20.72 -7.87 -12.35
C PRO A 105 -20.52 -6.85 -11.23
N ARG A 106 -21.58 -6.23 -10.73
CA ARG A 106 -21.51 -5.25 -9.63
C ARG A 106 -21.04 -5.91 -8.33
N TYR A 107 -21.72 -7.00 -7.95
CA TYR A 107 -21.41 -7.72 -6.72
C TYR A 107 -20.17 -8.59 -6.88
N GLY A 108 -19.96 -9.18 -8.06
CA GLY A 108 -18.77 -9.96 -8.37
C GLY A 108 -17.49 -9.12 -8.26
N SER A 109 -17.48 -7.93 -8.83
CA SER A 109 -16.32 -7.03 -8.75
C SER A 109 -16.07 -6.52 -7.33
N LEU A 110 -17.11 -6.20 -6.55
CA LEU A 110 -16.97 -5.81 -5.15
C LEU A 110 -16.35 -6.94 -4.31
N LEU A 111 -16.87 -8.15 -4.41
CA LEU A 111 -16.40 -9.31 -3.65
C LEU A 111 -14.99 -9.72 -4.09
N GLY A 112 -14.74 -9.79 -5.40
CA GLY A 112 -13.42 -10.12 -5.94
C GLY A 112 -12.36 -9.12 -5.50
N SER A 113 -12.68 -7.81 -5.56
CA SER A 113 -11.79 -6.76 -5.08
C SER A 113 -11.51 -6.88 -3.58
N LEU A 114 -12.55 -7.13 -2.78
CA LEU A 114 -12.41 -7.25 -1.32
C LEU A 114 -11.55 -8.47 -0.94
N LEU A 115 -11.77 -9.61 -1.59
CA LEU A 115 -11.03 -10.85 -1.31
C LEU A 115 -9.55 -10.74 -1.67
N LEU A 116 -9.23 -10.17 -2.84
CA LEU A 116 -7.85 -10.13 -3.33
C LEU A 116 -7.07 -8.93 -2.81
N PHE A 117 -7.69 -7.75 -2.77
CA PHE A 117 -6.99 -6.49 -2.49
C PHE A 117 -7.28 -5.94 -1.09
N GLY A 118 -8.31 -6.43 -0.39
CA GLY A 118 -8.74 -5.85 0.89
C GLY A 118 -7.63 -5.85 1.94
N ALA A 119 -7.02 -7.00 2.20
CA ALA A 119 -5.99 -7.14 3.23
C ALA A 119 -4.72 -6.29 2.97
N PRO A 120 -4.07 -6.36 1.78
CA PRO A 120 -2.92 -5.52 1.50
C PRO A 120 -3.26 -4.02 1.54
N THR A 121 -4.44 -3.61 1.04
CA THR A 121 -4.88 -2.21 1.05
C THR A 121 -5.10 -1.68 2.47
N VAL A 122 -5.64 -2.49 3.39
CA VAL A 122 -5.76 -2.10 4.81
C VAL A 122 -4.38 -1.83 5.40
N LEU A 123 -3.38 -2.69 5.16
CA LEU A 123 -2.02 -2.46 5.66
C LEU A 123 -1.38 -1.21 5.05
N SER A 124 -1.54 -1.00 3.74
CA SER A 124 -1.07 0.23 3.08
C SER A 124 -1.71 1.48 3.71
N GLY A 125 -3.01 1.43 4.02
CA GLY A 125 -3.72 2.50 4.72
C GLY A 125 -3.13 2.80 6.11
N MET A 126 -2.59 1.81 6.81
CA MET A 126 -1.97 2.02 8.13
C MET A 126 -0.68 2.85 8.06
N ILE A 127 0.02 2.87 6.93
CA ILE A 127 1.34 3.48 6.78
C ILE A 127 1.29 5.00 6.99
N SER A 128 0.35 5.70 6.37
CA SER A 128 0.28 7.17 6.42
C SER A 128 0.08 7.73 7.83
N PRO A 129 -0.94 7.35 8.63
CA PRO A 129 -1.10 7.87 9.99
C PRO A 129 0.03 7.44 10.92
N TYR A 130 0.58 6.23 10.71
CA TYR A 130 1.74 5.77 11.44
C TYR A 130 3.00 6.61 11.15
N ALA A 131 3.25 6.93 9.88
CA ALA A 131 4.35 7.77 9.44
C ALA A 131 4.24 9.20 9.96
N VAL A 132 3.03 9.79 9.96
CA VAL A 132 2.77 11.10 10.60
C VAL A 132 3.23 11.09 12.06
N ARG A 133 2.87 10.06 12.81
CA ARG A 133 3.23 9.95 14.24
C ARG A 133 4.74 9.88 14.46
N LEU A 134 5.46 9.15 13.59
CA LEU A 134 6.94 9.09 13.64
C LEU A 134 7.59 10.45 13.37
N LEU A 135 7.03 11.24 12.43
CA LEU A 135 7.56 12.56 12.10
C LEU A 135 7.25 13.59 13.19
N ILE A 136 6.05 13.59 13.77
CA ILE A 136 5.68 14.51 14.86
C ILE A 136 6.56 14.27 16.08
N ALA A 137 6.88 13.01 16.40
CA ALA A 137 7.77 12.68 17.51
C ALA A 137 9.22 13.17 17.29
N ALA A 138 9.60 13.49 16.03
CA ALA A 138 10.93 13.94 15.66
C ALA A 138 11.03 15.46 15.39
N LEU A 139 9.90 16.15 15.21
CA LEU A 139 9.82 17.55 14.76
C LEU A 139 8.73 18.29 15.57
N ASP A 140 9.05 19.46 16.10
CA ASP A 140 8.16 20.26 16.97
C ASP A 140 6.92 20.88 16.27
N SER A 141 6.80 20.73 14.93
CA SER A 141 5.70 21.31 14.13
C SER A 141 4.78 20.22 13.54
N SER A 142 3.69 19.91 14.23
CA SER A 142 2.78 18.80 13.82
C SER A 142 2.05 19.02 12.50
N GLY A 143 1.52 20.21 12.26
CA GLY A 143 0.75 20.54 11.05
C GLY A 143 1.60 20.51 9.77
N LEU A 144 2.79 21.11 9.81
CA LEU A 144 3.69 21.15 8.66
C LEU A 144 4.24 19.77 8.31
N SER A 145 4.54 18.95 9.32
CA SER A 145 5.04 17.58 9.13
C SER A 145 3.97 16.68 8.50
N ALA A 146 2.72 16.80 8.96
CA ALA A 146 1.60 16.08 8.36
C ALA A 146 1.35 16.54 6.91
N GLY A 147 1.33 17.85 6.66
CA GLY A 147 1.15 18.41 5.32
C GLY A 147 2.22 17.93 4.32
N ARG A 148 3.50 17.93 4.73
CA ARG A 148 4.60 17.41 3.91
C ARG A 148 4.46 15.91 3.63
N LEU A 149 4.04 15.12 4.62
CA LEU A 149 3.82 13.70 4.42
C LEU A 149 2.70 13.42 3.43
N TYR A 150 1.55 14.09 3.60
CA TYR A 150 0.43 13.95 2.67
C TYR A 150 0.81 14.40 1.26
N PHE A 151 1.57 15.48 1.11
CA PHE A 151 2.10 15.89 -0.19
C PHE A 151 2.92 14.79 -0.85
N VAL A 152 3.89 14.22 -0.13
CA VAL A 152 4.76 13.15 -0.67
C VAL A 152 3.97 11.88 -0.98
N SER A 153 3.05 11.47 -0.10
CA SER A 153 2.20 10.30 -0.32
C SER A 153 1.28 10.49 -1.53
N THR A 154 0.64 11.65 -1.66
CA THR A 154 -0.25 11.98 -2.80
C THR A 154 0.53 12.08 -4.11
N LEU A 155 1.74 12.66 -4.08
CA LEU A 155 2.61 12.69 -5.25
C LEU A 155 3.05 11.27 -5.65
N GLY A 156 3.34 10.40 -4.67
CA GLY A 156 3.56 8.97 -4.89
C GLY A 156 2.37 8.32 -5.57
N SER A 157 1.15 8.59 -5.10
CA SER A 157 -0.09 8.09 -5.69
C SER A 157 -0.28 8.56 -7.14
N ALA A 158 -0.08 9.83 -7.41
CA ALA A 158 -0.19 10.38 -8.76
C ALA A 158 0.85 9.78 -9.72
N THR A 159 2.10 9.66 -9.28
CA THR A 159 3.16 9.02 -10.08
C THR A 159 2.89 7.53 -10.28
N GLY A 160 2.40 6.82 -9.26
CA GLY A 160 1.98 5.41 -9.35
C GLY A 160 0.88 5.22 -10.39
N THR A 161 -0.13 6.10 -10.36
CA THR A 161 -1.21 6.09 -11.35
C THR A 161 -0.67 6.28 -12.77
N ILE A 162 0.12 7.33 -13.01
CA ILE A 162 0.62 7.66 -14.35
C ILE A 162 1.57 6.59 -14.85
N LEU A 163 2.56 6.18 -14.04
CA LEU A 163 3.54 5.20 -14.46
C LEU A 163 2.90 3.84 -14.71
N THR A 164 2.00 3.39 -13.84
CA THR A 164 1.32 2.10 -14.04
C THR A 164 0.44 2.14 -15.28
N SER A 165 -0.42 3.14 -15.44
CA SER A 165 -1.41 3.17 -16.52
C SER A 165 -0.81 3.50 -17.90
N PHE A 166 0.23 4.34 -17.98
CA PHE A 166 0.77 4.83 -19.25
C PHE A 166 2.01 4.07 -19.72
N TYR A 167 2.75 3.46 -18.79
CA TYR A 167 4.03 2.83 -19.12
C TYR A 167 4.10 1.36 -18.71
N LEU A 168 3.92 1.03 -17.43
CA LEU A 168 4.20 -0.34 -16.97
C LEU A 168 3.32 -1.37 -17.66
N VAL A 169 2.02 -1.10 -17.78
CA VAL A 169 1.08 -2.03 -18.44
C VAL A 169 1.26 -2.14 -19.95
N LEU A 170 2.03 -1.27 -20.58
CA LEU A 170 2.36 -1.37 -22.02
C LEU A 170 3.52 -2.33 -22.27
N TYR A 171 4.45 -2.44 -21.32
CA TYR A 171 5.71 -3.17 -21.53
C TYR A 171 5.82 -4.43 -20.67
N LEU A 172 5.04 -4.54 -19.60
CA LEU A 172 5.14 -5.62 -18.61
C LEU A 172 3.78 -6.30 -18.39
N GLU A 173 3.83 -7.57 -18.09
CA GLU A 173 2.68 -8.34 -17.64
C GLU A 173 2.28 -7.92 -16.22
N ILE A 174 0.99 -8.02 -15.89
CA ILE A 174 0.42 -7.59 -14.59
C ILE A 174 1.14 -8.27 -13.42
N ASN A 175 1.37 -9.58 -13.52
CA ASN A 175 2.06 -10.35 -12.47
C ASN A 175 3.51 -9.86 -12.25
N THR A 176 4.21 -9.51 -13.34
CA THR A 176 5.56 -8.94 -13.26
C THR A 176 5.54 -7.57 -12.55
N ILE A 177 4.58 -6.71 -12.88
CA ILE A 177 4.44 -5.40 -12.22
C ILE A 177 4.16 -5.59 -10.72
N LEU A 178 3.25 -6.49 -10.36
CA LEU A 178 2.94 -6.80 -8.96
C LEU A 178 4.17 -7.33 -8.21
N LEU A 179 4.94 -8.25 -8.81
CA LEU A 179 6.19 -8.75 -8.22
C LEU A 179 7.21 -7.63 -8.02
N CYS A 180 7.36 -6.72 -8.97
CA CYS A 180 8.22 -5.54 -8.82
C CYS A 180 7.75 -4.65 -7.65
N PHE A 181 6.45 -4.41 -7.53
CA PHE A 181 5.90 -3.61 -6.43
C PHE A 181 6.15 -4.26 -5.07
N MET A 182 5.89 -5.57 -4.95
CA MET A 182 6.20 -6.32 -3.73
C MET A 182 7.70 -6.31 -3.41
N GLY A 183 8.55 -6.46 -4.42
CA GLY A 183 10.00 -6.39 -4.29
C GLY A 183 10.47 -5.04 -3.74
N VAL A 184 9.94 -3.93 -4.25
CA VAL A 184 10.26 -2.59 -3.74
C VAL A 184 9.71 -2.38 -2.33
N SER A 185 8.47 -2.82 -2.03
CA SER A 185 7.93 -2.79 -0.66
C SER A 185 8.81 -3.57 0.31
N ALA A 186 9.28 -4.76 -0.09
CA ALA A 186 10.18 -5.58 0.71
C ALA A 186 11.55 -4.91 0.92
N LEU A 187 12.09 -4.27 -0.11
CA LEU A 187 13.36 -3.53 -0.03
C LEU A 187 13.25 -2.34 0.93
N VAL A 188 12.21 -1.50 0.76
CA VAL A 188 11.99 -0.33 1.61
C VAL A 188 11.72 -0.77 3.04
N GLY A 189 10.86 -1.79 3.24
CA GLY A 189 10.56 -2.35 4.56
C GLY A 189 11.79 -2.89 5.27
N SER A 190 12.63 -3.66 4.57
CA SER A 190 13.89 -4.20 5.10
C SER A 190 14.88 -3.10 5.47
N THR A 191 14.98 -2.06 4.63
CA THR A 191 15.84 -0.89 4.90
C THR A 191 15.43 -0.18 6.20
N LEU A 192 14.13 -0.02 6.45
CA LEU A 192 13.61 0.56 7.68
C LEU A 192 13.95 -0.30 8.91
N LEU A 193 13.83 -1.63 8.80
CA LEU A 193 14.20 -2.55 9.88
C LEU A 193 15.69 -2.45 10.24
N ILE A 194 16.56 -2.44 9.24
CA ILE A 194 18.01 -2.34 9.42
C ILE A 194 18.36 -0.97 10.04
N ALA A 195 17.80 0.11 9.52
CA ALA A 195 18.06 1.47 10.03
C ALA A 195 17.67 1.62 11.50
N ASP A 196 16.55 1.00 11.92
CA ASP A 196 16.11 1.04 13.32
C ASP A 196 17.05 0.25 14.24
N ARG A 197 17.49 -0.96 13.81
CA ARG A 197 18.45 -1.79 14.57
C ARG A 197 19.78 -1.09 14.77
N VAL A 198 20.38 -0.54 13.72
CA VAL A 198 21.65 0.19 13.78
C VAL A 198 21.53 1.44 14.65
N GLY A 199 20.38 2.14 14.59
CA GLY A 199 20.11 3.32 15.42
C GLY A 199 19.98 2.99 16.92
N ARG A 200 19.50 1.82 17.28
CA ARG A 200 19.40 1.35 18.69
C ARG A 200 20.75 0.90 19.23
N GLY A 201 21.54 0.16 18.44
CA GLY A 201 22.87 -0.32 18.86
C GLY A 201 23.82 0.79 19.26
N ARG A 202 23.77 1.96 18.57
CA ARG A 202 24.62 3.14 18.90
C ARG A 202 24.23 3.90 20.17
N LYS A 203 23.01 3.70 20.69
CA LYS A 203 22.59 4.33 21.95
C LYS A 203 23.02 3.54 23.21
N VAL A 204 23.51 2.32 23.04
CA VAL A 204 23.90 1.41 24.14
C VAL A 204 25.39 1.54 24.48
N HIS A 205 26.19 2.15 23.61
CA HIS A 205 27.61 2.44 23.88
C HIS A 205 27.79 3.95 23.94
N PRO A 206 27.86 4.56 25.16
CA PRO A 206 28.23 5.95 25.38
C PRO A 206 29.72 6.18 25.12
#